data_e15654664a403ad69cd886c709a346d1
#
_entry.id   e15654664a403ad69cd886c709a346d1
#
_cell.length_a   1.000
_cell.length_b   1.000
_cell.length_c   1.000
_cell.angle_alpha   90.00
_cell.angle_beta   90.00
_cell.angle_gamma   90.00
#
_symmetry.space_group_name_H-M   'P 1'
#
loop_
_entity.id
_entity.type
_entity.pdbx_description
1 polymer ?
#
loop_
_entity_poly.entity_id
_entity_poly.type
_entity_poly.pdbx_seq_one_letter_code
_entity_poly.pdbx_strand_id
1 'polypeptide(L)'
;MAPDRNATVIWLTGPDTKLHNARSIWGGLAAGAAALLLSGCALIPKSDGPRVPIPTPAPTEATAALTGVSLGPAVASLGMSREDANGALAGFVESCPAMLRRDDSSGLFNYDDWFAVCRIASEWATRDGPEFFNRHFETARVGDGSAFATGYFEPQIAGSRNRRSATDVPVYALPDDLVRAWPSDTPPSERTGRPPLGRYNADGDFELYPDRAAIEAGALDGRVPVIAWAADPVEFFFLQIQGSGRLITPEGEVIRIGYAGQNGRGYTGIGGVMRERGLLGDGPGQYPGSMQGIMAYIRENPSDGADLMRLNKSWIFFRELTGDGPLGAMGVPVRRESSVAADPAFVPLGAPVWMEMDRDEANGLWIAQDTGGAIKGANRFDTFWGAGESARTIAGGMSARGNSLLLLPKGTVARLNANSDQ
;
A
#
# COMPACT_ATOMS: atom_id res chain seq x y z
N MET A 1 -29.49 -18.62 20.14
CA MET A 1 -29.46 -17.51 19.19
C MET A 1 -28.12 -17.57 18.49
N ALA A 2 -28.12 -17.94 17.23
CA ALA A 2 -26.92 -18.14 16.42
C ALA A 2 -26.42 -16.77 15.93
N PRO A 3 -25.09 -16.52 15.87
CA PRO A 3 -24.58 -15.28 15.29
C PRO A 3 -24.59 -15.38 13.76
N ASP A 4 -24.97 -14.29 13.16
CA ASP A 4 -25.04 -14.06 11.72
C ASP A 4 -23.65 -14.20 11.08
N ARG A 5 -23.55 -15.04 10.04
CA ARG A 5 -22.30 -15.35 9.34
C ARG A 5 -22.34 -14.66 7.98
N ASN A 6 -21.85 -13.45 7.87
CA ASN A 6 -21.48 -12.89 6.57
C ASN A 6 -20.54 -11.70 6.73
N ALA A 7 -19.26 -11.99 6.91
CA ALA A 7 -18.21 -11.00 6.72
C ALA A 7 -17.12 -11.62 5.84
N THR A 8 -17.26 -11.47 4.53
CA THR A 8 -16.23 -11.86 3.56
C THR A 8 -15.16 -10.80 3.54
N VAL A 9 -14.02 -11.10 4.13
CA VAL A 9 -12.85 -10.21 4.16
C VAL A 9 -12.06 -10.37 2.88
N ILE A 10 -11.99 -9.29 2.11
CA ILE A 10 -11.19 -9.22 0.87
C ILE A 10 -9.83 -8.59 1.19
N TRP A 11 -8.87 -9.40 1.53
CA TRP A 11 -7.46 -9.03 1.50
C TRP A 11 -6.94 -9.25 0.07
N LEU A 12 -6.44 -8.20 -0.57
CA LEU A 12 -5.68 -8.26 -1.82
C LEU A 12 -6.52 -8.44 -3.10
N THR A 13 -7.10 -7.37 -3.61
CA THR A 13 -7.52 -7.31 -5.02
C THR A 13 -6.93 -6.08 -5.70
N GLY A 14 -6.11 -6.30 -6.73
CA GLY A 14 -5.86 -5.32 -7.76
C GLY A 14 -7.10 -5.15 -8.66
N PRO A 15 -7.17 -4.09 -9.49
CA PRO A 15 -8.38 -3.77 -10.24
C PRO A 15 -8.74 -4.84 -11.27
N ASP A 16 -10.00 -5.29 -11.26
CA ASP A 16 -10.60 -6.19 -12.23
C ASP A 16 -10.72 -5.51 -13.59
N THR A 17 -9.98 -5.98 -14.59
CA THR A 17 -10.28 -5.72 -16.00
C THR A 17 -11.24 -6.77 -16.51
N LYS A 18 -12.52 -6.43 -16.62
CA LYS A 18 -13.54 -7.28 -17.27
C LYS A 18 -13.39 -7.23 -18.77
N LEU A 19 -12.99 -8.34 -19.38
CA LEU A 19 -13.13 -8.59 -20.81
C LEU A 19 -14.55 -9.14 -21.06
N HIS A 20 -15.37 -8.37 -21.75
CA HIS A 20 -16.66 -8.84 -22.28
C HIS A 20 -16.45 -9.62 -23.57
N ASN A 21 -16.77 -10.91 -23.54
CA ASN A 21 -16.99 -11.73 -24.72
C ASN A 21 -18.43 -11.56 -25.19
N ALA A 22 -18.62 -10.98 -26.37
CA ALA A 22 -19.87 -11.03 -27.11
C ALA A 22 -19.73 -12.03 -28.27
N ARG A 23 -20.48 -13.14 -28.18
CA ARG A 23 -20.75 -14.03 -29.31
C ARG A 23 -21.86 -13.43 -30.14
N SER A 24 -21.67 -13.31 -31.43
CA SER A 24 -22.74 -13.10 -32.37
C SER A 24 -22.77 -14.23 -33.40
N ILE A 25 -23.96 -14.65 -33.72
CA ILE A 25 -24.32 -15.75 -34.61
C ILE A 25 -25.04 -15.16 -35.83
N TRP A 26 -24.57 -15.55 -37.02
CA TRP A 26 -25.27 -15.85 -38.31
C TRP A 26 -25.95 -14.81 -39.17
N GLY A 27 -25.63 -14.94 -40.45
CA GLY A 27 -26.49 -14.93 -41.62
C GLY A 27 -26.18 -13.77 -42.58
N GLY A 28 -25.71 -13.86 -43.77
CA GLY A 28 -26.05 -14.74 -44.87
C GLY A 28 -26.38 -13.92 -46.12
N LEU A 29 -25.69 -14.19 -47.22
CA LEU A 29 -26.09 -14.03 -48.65
C LEU A 29 -26.13 -12.65 -49.34
N ALA A 30 -25.24 -12.44 -50.25
CA ALA A 30 -25.32 -12.58 -51.74
C ALA A 30 -25.33 -11.27 -52.55
N ALA A 31 -24.36 -11.20 -53.43
CA ALA A 31 -24.40 -10.87 -54.84
C ALA A 31 -24.56 -9.40 -55.36
N GLY A 32 -23.68 -9.04 -56.24
CA GLY A 32 -24.04 -8.18 -57.33
C GLY A 32 -22.94 -7.18 -57.81
N ALA A 33 -22.32 -7.54 -58.86
CA ALA A 33 -21.32 -6.88 -59.73
C ALA A 33 -21.61 -5.42 -60.11
N ALA A 34 -20.57 -4.61 -60.33
CA ALA A 34 -20.21 -4.08 -61.63
C ALA A 34 -19.10 -3.02 -61.50
N ALA A 35 -18.13 -3.16 -62.36
CA ALA A 35 -16.96 -2.31 -62.58
C ALA A 35 -17.35 -0.94 -63.14
N LEU A 36 -16.47 0.05 -62.93
CA LEU A 36 -15.95 0.92 -63.97
C LEU A 36 -14.76 1.77 -63.48
N LEU A 37 -13.76 1.75 -64.29
CA LEU A 37 -12.46 2.38 -64.24
C LEU A 37 -12.51 3.91 -64.20
N LEU A 38 -11.61 4.52 -63.40
CA LEU A 38 -10.98 5.78 -63.79
C LEU A 38 -9.58 5.87 -63.16
N SER A 39 -8.61 5.82 -64.00
CA SER A 39 -7.19 5.99 -63.71
C SER A 39 -6.90 7.44 -63.32
N GLY A 40 -6.28 7.62 -62.15
CA GLY A 40 -5.66 8.87 -61.78
C GLY A 40 -4.30 8.57 -61.14
N CYS A 41 -3.23 8.64 -61.93
CA CYS A 41 -1.86 8.57 -61.44
C CYS A 41 -1.54 9.79 -60.58
N ALA A 42 -1.45 9.61 -59.27
CA ALA A 42 -0.71 10.52 -58.43
C ALA A 42 0.56 9.81 -57.92
N LEU A 43 1.69 10.15 -58.50
CA LEU A 43 3.02 9.76 -58.02
C LEU A 43 3.30 10.45 -56.70
N ILE A 44 3.02 9.74 -55.58
CA ILE A 44 3.56 10.08 -54.25
C ILE A 44 4.80 9.24 -54.05
N PRO A 45 6.00 9.84 -53.86
CA PRO A 45 7.19 9.05 -53.57
C PRO A 45 6.98 8.34 -52.22
N LYS A 46 7.04 7.01 -52.22
CA LYS A 46 7.16 6.23 -51.00
C LYS A 46 8.50 6.54 -50.37
N SER A 47 8.49 7.19 -49.22
CA SER A 47 9.66 7.24 -48.33
C SER A 47 9.72 5.92 -47.60
N ASP A 48 10.54 4.99 -48.09
CA ASP A 48 10.91 3.76 -47.36
C ASP A 48 11.99 4.09 -46.33
N GLY A 49 11.64 4.88 -45.33
CA GLY A 49 12.42 5.02 -44.09
C GLY A 49 11.66 4.33 -42.96
N PRO A 50 12.34 3.62 -42.03
CA PRO A 50 11.67 3.07 -40.88
C PRO A 50 11.00 4.22 -40.13
N ARG A 51 9.67 4.18 -40.02
CA ARG A 51 8.92 5.10 -39.15
C ARG A 51 9.37 4.81 -37.72
N VAL A 52 10.16 5.71 -37.14
CA VAL A 52 10.40 5.72 -35.70
C VAL A 52 9.04 5.88 -35.05
N PRO A 53 8.60 4.94 -34.23
CA PRO A 53 7.36 5.11 -33.48
C PRO A 53 7.49 6.38 -32.62
N ILE A 54 6.52 7.28 -32.75
CA ILE A 54 6.42 8.42 -31.81
C ILE A 54 6.22 7.78 -30.45
N PRO A 55 7.10 8.03 -29.46
CA PRO A 55 6.89 7.49 -28.12
C PRO A 55 5.51 7.94 -27.64
N THR A 56 4.64 6.98 -27.34
CA THR A 56 3.42 7.28 -26.60
C THR A 56 3.86 7.86 -25.27
N PRO A 57 3.42 9.08 -24.89
CA PRO A 57 3.75 9.61 -23.58
C PRO A 57 3.40 8.56 -22.52
N ALA A 58 4.31 8.30 -21.59
CA ALA A 58 4.00 7.46 -20.44
C ALA A 58 2.73 8.01 -19.78
N PRO A 59 1.78 7.15 -19.36
CA PRO A 59 0.60 7.62 -18.65
C PRO A 59 1.06 8.48 -17.48
N THR A 60 0.59 9.72 -17.41
CA THR A 60 0.84 10.57 -16.25
C THR A 60 0.23 9.84 -15.04
N GLU A 61 1.04 9.52 -14.03
CA GLU A 61 0.53 8.87 -12.83
C GLU A 61 -0.55 9.76 -12.22
N ALA A 62 -1.72 9.18 -11.93
CA ALA A 62 -2.83 9.91 -11.33
C ALA A 62 -2.43 10.41 -9.94
N THR A 63 -2.73 11.68 -9.65
CA THR A 63 -2.53 12.30 -8.34
C THR A 63 -3.84 12.92 -7.85
N ALA A 64 -3.92 13.30 -6.58
CA ALA A 64 -5.10 13.98 -6.06
C ALA A 64 -5.42 15.26 -6.83
N ALA A 65 -4.41 16.09 -7.10
CA ALA A 65 -4.59 17.33 -7.87
C ALA A 65 -5.13 17.08 -9.29
N LEU A 66 -4.65 16.03 -9.97
CA LEU A 66 -5.11 15.66 -11.32
C LEU A 66 -6.48 14.98 -11.32
N THR A 67 -6.82 14.25 -10.26
CA THR A 67 -8.13 13.58 -10.09
C THR A 67 -9.24 14.60 -9.84
N GLY A 68 -8.88 15.76 -9.30
CA GLY A 68 -9.79 16.82 -8.94
C GLY A 68 -10.14 16.81 -7.43
N VAL A 69 -10.14 18.00 -6.87
CA VAL A 69 -10.42 18.23 -5.45
C VAL A 69 -11.53 19.27 -5.31
N SER A 70 -12.55 18.94 -4.56
CA SER A 70 -13.69 19.84 -4.28
C SER A 70 -13.84 20.06 -2.78
N LEU A 71 -14.37 21.24 -2.41
CA LEU A 71 -14.68 21.57 -1.02
C LEU A 71 -15.77 20.64 -0.49
N GLY A 72 -15.54 20.06 0.68
CA GLY A 72 -16.50 19.24 1.40
C GLY A 72 -17.36 20.05 2.41
N PRO A 73 -18.10 19.35 3.29
CA PRO A 73 -18.87 19.97 4.37
C PRO A 73 -17.95 20.67 5.38
N ALA A 74 -18.52 21.57 6.19
CA ALA A 74 -17.74 22.23 7.25
C ALA A 74 -17.21 21.20 8.26
N VAL A 75 -15.96 21.37 8.72
CA VAL A 75 -15.34 20.46 9.72
C VAL A 75 -16.21 20.31 10.97
N ALA A 76 -16.85 21.38 11.43
CA ALA A 76 -17.77 21.36 12.58
C ALA A 76 -18.98 20.44 12.38
N SER A 77 -19.37 20.12 11.14
CA SER A 77 -20.51 19.24 10.85
C SER A 77 -20.17 17.76 10.81
N LEU A 78 -18.89 17.38 10.92
CA LEU A 78 -18.46 15.99 10.87
C LEU A 78 -18.81 15.19 12.13
N GLY A 79 -19.14 15.86 13.23
CA GLY A 79 -19.50 15.17 14.47
C GLY A 79 -18.35 14.46 15.17
N MET A 80 -17.10 14.94 14.97
CA MET A 80 -15.92 14.35 15.59
C MET A 80 -16.06 14.22 17.09
N SER A 81 -15.80 13.02 17.63
CA SER A 81 -15.69 12.84 19.08
C SER A 81 -14.45 13.58 19.60
N ARG A 82 -14.51 14.00 20.88
CA ARG A 82 -13.36 14.66 21.52
C ARG A 82 -12.18 13.70 21.67
N GLU A 83 -12.44 12.44 21.95
CA GLU A 83 -11.41 11.41 22.12
C GLU A 83 -10.66 11.16 20.81
N ASP A 84 -11.39 10.92 19.73
CA ASP A 84 -10.88 10.70 18.40
C ASP A 84 -10.07 11.91 17.89
N ALA A 85 -10.63 13.11 17.94
CA ALA A 85 -9.95 14.33 17.51
C ALA A 85 -8.69 14.64 18.35
N ASN A 86 -8.67 14.33 19.65
CA ASN A 86 -7.47 14.52 20.47
C ASN A 86 -6.39 13.49 20.13
N GLY A 87 -6.76 12.24 19.85
CA GLY A 87 -5.83 11.20 19.36
C GLY A 87 -5.22 11.61 18.03
N ALA A 88 -6.05 12.07 17.11
CA ALA A 88 -5.62 12.56 15.80
C ALA A 88 -4.71 13.80 15.93
N LEU A 89 -5.02 14.75 16.80
CA LEU A 89 -4.16 15.91 17.05
C LEU A 89 -2.79 15.52 17.57
N ALA A 90 -2.70 14.56 18.47
CA ALA A 90 -1.40 14.05 18.95
C ALA A 90 -0.58 13.42 17.80
N GLY A 91 -1.21 12.57 16.98
CA GLY A 91 -0.58 11.99 15.80
C GLY A 91 -0.17 13.05 14.75
N PHE A 92 -0.99 14.09 14.57
CA PHE A 92 -0.68 15.21 13.68
C PHE A 92 0.57 15.98 14.16
N VAL A 93 0.63 16.35 15.44
CA VAL A 93 1.79 17.04 16.04
C VAL A 93 3.07 16.23 15.85
N GLU A 94 3.03 14.92 16.09
CA GLU A 94 4.18 14.03 15.87
C GLU A 94 4.60 13.95 14.40
N SER A 95 3.64 14.05 13.49
CA SER A 95 3.89 13.98 12.05
C SER A 95 4.52 15.25 11.48
N CYS A 96 4.25 16.41 12.07
CA CYS A 96 4.67 17.71 11.58
C CYS A 96 6.16 17.83 11.22
N PRO A 97 7.13 17.41 12.07
CA PRO A 97 8.54 17.53 11.71
C PRO A 97 8.93 16.68 10.49
N ALA A 98 8.30 15.52 10.30
CA ALA A 98 8.57 14.66 9.16
C ALA A 98 7.85 15.17 7.90
N MET A 99 6.60 15.61 8.02
CA MET A 99 5.81 16.19 6.95
C MET A 99 6.50 17.38 6.28
N LEU A 100 7.04 18.31 7.08
CA LEU A 100 7.68 19.53 6.58
C LEU A 100 9.04 19.28 5.89
N ARG A 101 9.60 18.08 5.99
CA ARG A 101 10.87 17.70 5.34
C ARG A 101 10.70 16.82 4.12
N ARG A 102 9.47 16.39 3.81
CA ARG A 102 9.20 15.45 2.72
C ARG A 102 8.75 16.18 1.47
N ASP A 103 9.08 15.60 0.32
CA ASP A 103 8.46 15.97 -0.94
C ASP A 103 7.03 15.39 -0.99
N ASP A 104 6.09 16.20 -1.48
CA ASP A 104 4.71 15.81 -1.70
C ASP A 104 4.50 15.37 -3.15
N SER A 105 3.85 14.24 -3.34
CA SER A 105 3.46 13.74 -4.66
C SER A 105 1.97 13.89 -4.96
N SER A 106 1.17 14.33 -4.00
CA SER A 106 -0.28 14.50 -4.16
C SER A 106 -0.67 15.76 -4.93
N GLY A 107 0.20 16.78 -4.90
CA GLY A 107 -0.07 18.12 -5.42
C GLY A 107 -0.97 18.97 -4.51
N LEU A 108 -1.25 18.50 -3.28
CA LEU A 108 -2.10 19.22 -2.33
C LEU A 108 -1.31 20.00 -1.27
N PHE A 109 -0.02 19.75 -1.16
CA PHE A 109 0.82 20.31 -0.12
C PHE A 109 1.31 21.72 -0.50
N ASN A 110 1.18 22.67 0.42
CA ASN A 110 1.87 23.95 0.39
C ASN A 110 2.63 24.13 1.69
N TYR A 111 3.93 24.34 1.61
CA TYR A 111 4.80 24.38 2.78
C TYR A 111 4.35 25.43 3.81
N ASP A 112 4.05 26.66 3.38
CA ASP A 112 3.73 27.76 4.29
C ASP A 112 2.44 27.51 5.06
N ASP A 113 1.41 26.94 4.40
CA ASP A 113 0.14 26.60 5.03
C ASP A 113 0.31 25.53 6.10
N TRP A 114 1.02 24.43 5.74
CA TRP A 114 1.28 23.33 6.66
C TRP A 114 2.23 23.72 7.79
N PHE A 115 3.25 24.52 7.51
CA PHE A 115 4.14 25.06 8.54
C PHE A 115 3.39 25.91 9.57
N ALA A 116 2.51 26.81 9.11
CA ALA A 116 1.70 27.63 9.99
C ALA A 116 0.81 26.79 10.92
N VAL A 117 0.12 25.79 10.37
CA VAL A 117 -0.77 24.93 11.16
C VAL A 117 0.02 24.03 12.11
N CYS A 118 1.16 23.45 11.67
CA CYS A 118 2.04 22.65 12.51
C CYS A 118 2.59 23.46 13.71
N ARG A 119 2.99 24.71 13.49
CA ARG A 119 3.44 25.59 14.58
C ARG A 119 2.34 25.84 15.60
N ILE A 120 1.10 26.11 15.12
CA ILE A 120 -0.05 26.30 16.01
C ILE A 120 -0.34 24.98 16.76
N ALA A 121 -0.32 23.84 16.08
CA ALA A 121 -0.59 22.54 16.71
C ALA A 121 0.37 22.22 17.85
N SER A 122 1.65 22.56 17.74
CA SER A 122 2.66 22.31 18.76
C SER A 122 2.41 23.09 20.08
N GLU A 123 1.70 24.21 19.97
CA GLU A 123 1.35 25.09 21.11
C GLU A 123 -0.11 24.91 21.57
N TRP A 124 -0.88 24.10 20.83
CA TRP A 124 -2.31 23.90 21.10
C TRP A 124 -2.56 23.01 22.31
N ALA A 125 -3.60 23.34 23.09
CA ALA A 125 -3.99 22.48 24.19
C ALA A 125 -4.41 21.08 23.70
N THR A 126 -3.74 20.03 24.15
CA THR A 126 -3.89 18.64 23.68
C THR A 126 -5.28 18.03 23.91
N ARG A 127 -6.20 18.75 24.56
CA ARG A 127 -7.54 18.27 24.91
C ARG A 127 -8.66 18.93 24.13
N ASP A 128 -8.33 19.73 23.10
CA ASP A 128 -9.32 20.45 22.29
C ASP A 128 -9.10 20.25 20.79
N GLY A 129 -8.96 18.97 20.43
CA GLY A 129 -8.78 18.53 19.03
C GLY A 129 -9.91 18.99 18.11
N PRO A 130 -11.20 18.87 18.50
CA PRO A 130 -12.29 19.31 17.62
C PRO A 130 -12.20 20.79 17.27
N GLU A 131 -11.91 21.67 18.24
CA GLU A 131 -11.76 23.11 17.98
C GLU A 131 -10.53 23.40 17.12
N PHE A 132 -9.41 22.68 17.33
CA PHE A 132 -8.21 22.80 16.50
C PHE A 132 -8.53 22.52 15.03
N PHE A 133 -9.10 21.36 14.72
CA PHE A 133 -9.41 20.99 13.35
C PHE A 133 -10.47 21.91 12.73
N ASN A 134 -11.52 22.26 13.48
CA ASN A 134 -12.56 23.18 13.02
C ASN A 134 -11.99 24.57 12.69
N ARG A 135 -11.06 25.08 13.47
CA ARG A 135 -10.50 26.42 13.28
C ARG A 135 -9.52 26.51 12.13
N HIS A 136 -8.68 25.49 11.93
CA HIS A 136 -7.53 25.56 11.04
C HIS A 136 -7.66 24.76 9.75
N PHE A 137 -8.63 23.85 9.65
CA PHE A 137 -8.79 22.98 8.50
C PHE A 137 -10.12 23.23 7.77
N GLU A 138 -10.13 22.88 6.51
CA GLU A 138 -11.30 22.68 5.67
C GLU A 138 -11.31 21.23 5.17
N THR A 139 -12.48 20.71 4.83
CA THR A 139 -12.58 19.38 4.24
C THR A 139 -12.43 19.44 2.73
N ALA A 140 -11.76 18.47 2.17
CA ALA A 140 -11.55 18.32 0.74
C ALA A 140 -11.93 16.91 0.29
N ARG A 141 -12.73 16.83 -0.76
CA ARG A 141 -13.11 15.55 -1.39
C ARG A 141 -12.23 15.33 -2.61
N VAL A 142 -11.54 14.19 -2.65
CA VAL A 142 -10.75 13.76 -3.82
C VAL A 142 -11.64 12.90 -4.71
N GLY A 143 -11.80 13.28 -5.97
CA GLY A 143 -12.70 12.62 -6.90
C GLY A 143 -14.16 12.63 -6.42
N ASP A 144 -14.82 11.48 -6.44
CA ASP A 144 -16.19 11.31 -5.94
C ASP A 144 -16.26 11.10 -4.42
N GLY A 145 -15.11 10.91 -3.75
CA GLY A 145 -15.02 10.67 -2.31
C GLY A 145 -15.29 9.21 -1.89
N SER A 146 -15.66 8.32 -2.81
CA SER A 146 -15.86 6.91 -2.51
C SER A 146 -14.59 6.27 -1.96
N ALA A 147 -14.67 5.65 -0.79
CA ALA A 147 -13.52 5.14 -0.05
C ALA A 147 -13.60 3.64 0.21
N PHE A 148 -12.43 3.02 0.30
CA PHE A 148 -12.27 1.64 0.71
C PHE A 148 -11.15 1.53 1.76
N ALA A 149 -11.47 0.94 2.91
CA ALA A 149 -10.54 0.73 4.00
C ALA A 149 -10.39 -0.75 4.34
N THR A 150 -9.14 -1.14 4.57
CA THR A 150 -8.76 -2.40 5.21
C THR A 150 -8.07 -2.10 6.53
N GLY A 151 -7.56 -3.10 7.24
CA GLY A 151 -6.87 -2.91 8.50
C GLY A 151 -5.54 -3.66 8.54
N TYR A 152 -4.60 -3.10 9.27
CA TYR A 152 -3.34 -3.76 9.59
C TYR A 152 -3.03 -3.64 11.09
N PHE A 153 -2.12 -4.47 11.57
CA PHE A 153 -1.74 -4.55 12.97
C PHE A 153 -0.26 -4.94 13.10
N GLU A 154 0.31 -4.82 14.28
CA GLU A 154 1.67 -5.30 14.57
C GLU A 154 1.57 -6.78 15.01
N PRO A 155 1.98 -7.74 14.15
CA PRO A 155 1.97 -9.15 14.52
C PRO A 155 2.89 -9.45 15.69
N GLN A 156 2.51 -10.44 16.49
CA GLN A 156 3.34 -11.00 17.54
C GLN A 156 3.51 -12.48 17.25
N ILE A 157 4.74 -12.91 16.98
CA ILE A 157 5.07 -14.28 16.60
C ILE A 157 6.18 -14.84 17.48
N ALA A 158 6.31 -16.18 17.52
CA ALA A 158 7.42 -16.82 18.22
C ALA A 158 8.74 -16.60 17.47
N GLY A 159 9.82 -16.33 18.22
CA GLY A 159 11.15 -16.14 17.64
C GLY A 159 12.27 -16.25 18.66
N SER A 160 13.51 -15.98 18.23
CA SER A 160 14.69 -16.05 19.08
C SER A 160 15.85 -15.23 18.53
N ARG A 161 16.84 -14.91 19.39
CA ARG A 161 18.10 -14.27 18.94
C ARG A 161 18.98 -15.19 18.13
N ASN A 162 18.94 -16.49 18.45
CA ASN A 162 19.79 -17.50 17.82
C ASN A 162 18.91 -18.57 17.17
N ARG A 163 19.39 -19.17 16.09
CA ARG A 163 18.72 -20.28 15.45
C ARG A 163 18.57 -21.47 16.42
N ARG A 164 17.37 -21.96 16.60
CA ARG A 164 17.01 -23.06 17.51
C ARG A 164 16.55 -24.31 16.77
N SER A 165 16.04 -24.15 15.56
CA SER A 165 15.54 -25.24 14.72
C SER A 165 16.02 -25.09 13.28
N ALA A 166 16.03 -26.21 12.54
CA ALA A 166 16.31 -26.19 11.10
C ALA A 166 15.22 -25.43 10.32
N THR A 167 14.01 -25.33 10.87
CA THR A 167 12.86 -24.65 10.26
C THR A 167 12.79 -23.16 10.57
N ASP A 168 13.64 -22.65 11.49
CA ASP A 168 13.67 -21.24 11.82
C ASP A 168 14.10 -20.42 10.60
N VAL A 169 13.35 -19.34 10.36
CA VAL A 169 13.57 -18.43 9.24
C VAL A 169 14.40 -17.23 9.70
N PRO A 170 15.50 -16.90 8.98
CA PRO A 170 16.31 -15.75 9.34
C PRO A 170 15.57 -14.42 9.10
N VAL A 171 15.61 -13.55 10.08
CA VAL A 171 15.19 -12.15 9.97
C VAL A 171 16.42 -11.34 9.57
N TYR A 172 16.55 -11.07 8.29
CA TYR A 172 17.71 -10.35 7.76
C TYR A 172 17.60 -8.83 7.99
N ALA A 173 18.74 -8.23 8.35
CA ALA A 173 18.95 -6.79 8.29
C ALA A 173 18.93 -6.29 6.83
N LEU A 174 18.91 -4.97 6.65
CA LEU A 174 19.07 -4.37 5.32
C LEU A 174 20.47 -4.71 4.80
N PRO A 175 20.58 -5.32 3.61
CA PRO A 175 21.88 -5.65 3.04
C PRO A 175 22.68 -4.41 2.62
N ASP A 176 23.97 -4.40 2.89
CA ASP A 176 24.85 -3.28 2.49
C ASP A 176 25.10 -3.25 0.97
N ASP A 177 24.97 -4.42 0.29
CA ASP A 177 25.14 -4.55 -1.15
C ASP A 177 23.87 -4.23 -1.96
N LEU A 178 22.78 -3.87 -1.29
CA LEU A 178 21.51 -3.53 -1.94
C LEU A 178 21.56 -2.12 -2.52
N VAL A 179 21.67 -2.02 -3.84
CA VAL A 179 21.80 -0.75 -4.56
C VAL A 179 20.75 -0.61 -5.66
N ARG A 180 20.63 0.59 -6.21
CA ARG A 180 19.80 0.87 -7.39
C ARG A 180 20.68 1.17 -8.58
N ALA A 181 20.53 0.39 -9.63
CA ALA A 181 21.17 0.64 -10.91
C ALA A 181 20.34 0.04 -12.05
N TRP A 182 20.63 0.46 -13.28
CA TRP A 182 20.08 -0.18 -14.46
C TRP A 182 21.00 -1.34 -14.86
N PRO A 183 20.45 -2.53 -15.23
CA PRO A 183 21.23 -3.58 -15.86
C PRO A 183 21.98 -3.03 -17.08
N SER A 184 23.19 -3.54 -17.33
CA SER A 184 24.08 -3.04 -18.39
C SER A 184 23.46 -3.21 -19.78
N ASP A 185 22.63 -4.22 -19.96
CA ASP A 185 21.89 -4.55 -21.21
C ASP A 185 20.61 -3.72 -21.39
N THR A 186 20.20 -2.92 -20.40
CA THR A 186 19.01 -2.05 -20.51
C THR A 186 19.34 -0.85 -21.42
N PRO A 187 18.69 -0.70 -22.58
CA PRO A 187 18.90 0.43 -23.47
C PRO A 187 18.60 1.77 -22.79
N PRO A 188 19.34 2.85 -23.06
CA PRO A 188 19.07 4.16 -22.47
C PRO A 188 17.64 4.67 -22.64
N SER A 189 17.00 4.33 -23.78
CA SER A 189 15.61 4.68 -24.09
C SER A 189 14.58 3.97 -23.20
N GLU A 190 14.96 2.86 -22.56
CA GLU A 190 14.11 2.07 -21.68
C GLU A 190 14.35 2.41 -20.20
N ARG A 191 15.37 3.20 -19.91
CA ARG A 191 15.71 3.64 -18.54
C ARG A 191 14.77 4.74 -18.09
N THR A 192 13.52 4.38 -17.84
CA THR A 192 12.48 5.30 -17.35
C THR A 192 12.18 5.09 -15.87
N GLY A 193 11.87 6.17 -15.15
CA GLY A 193 11.53 6.10 -13.74
C GLY A 193 12.72 5.76 -12.85
N ARG A 194 12.45 5.07 -11.73
CA ARG A 194 13.46 4.75 -10.72
C ARG A 194 14.18 3.44 -11.05
N PRO A 195 15.53 3.39 -11.04
CA PRO A 195 16.27 2.17 -11.29
C PRO A 195 15.85 1.03 -10.35
N PRO A 196 15.84 -0.24 -10.82
CA PRO A 196 15.51 -1.38 -10.00
C PRO A 196 16.51 -1.58 -8.85
N LEU A 197 16.09 -2.30 -7.80
CA LEU A 197 16.95 -2.76 -6.72
C LEU A 197 17.68 -4.03 -7.13
N GLY A 198 18.97 -4.08 -6.83
CA GLY A 198 19.83 -5.20 -7.15
C GLY A 198 21.15 -5.09 -6.40
N ARG A 199 22.14 -5.77 -6.91
CA ARG A 199 23.52 -5.75 -6.42
C ARG A 199 24.49 -5.94 -7.58
N TYR A 200 25.75 -5.66 -7.35
CA TYR A 200 26.81 -6.05 -8.27
C TYR A 200 27.35 -7.43 -7.91
N ASN A 201 27.46 -8.31 -8.91
CA ASN A 201 28.07 -9.63 -8.77
C ASN A 201 29.60 -9.53 -8.71
N ALA A 202 30.29 -10.69 -8.62
CA ALA A 202 31.76 -10.73 -8.55
C ALA A 202 32.46 -10.21 -9.81
N ASP A 203 31.79 -10.24 -10.95
CA ASP A 203 32.29 -9.77 -12.25
C ASP A 203 32.03 -8.26 -12.43
N GLY A 204 31.33 -7.62 -11.48
CA GLY A 204 30.95 -6.21 -11.53
C GLY A 204 29.67 -5.92 -12.33
N ASP A 205 28.94 -6.95 -12.75
CA ASP A 205 27.67 -6.79 -13.44
C ASP A 205 26.53 -6.59 -12.44
N PHE A 206 25.62 -5.67 -12.78
CA PHE A 206 24.43 -5.45 -11.99
C PHE A 206 23.39 -6.56 -12.24
N GLU A 207 22.98 -7.23 -11.17
CA GLU A 207 21.90 -8.21 -11.17
C GLU A 207 20.77 -7.78 -10.22
N LEU A 208 19.53 -8.16 -10.57
CA LEU A 208 18.40 -7.92 -9.67
C LEU A 208 18.59 -8.69 -8.38
N TYR A 209 18.23 -8.08 -7.24
CA TYR A 209 18.38 -8.72 -5.93
C TYR A 209 17.63 -10.06 -5.89
N PRO A 210 18.13 -11.09 -5.15
CA PRO A 210 17.47 -12.40 -5.04
C PRO A 210 15.98 -12.26 -4.67
N ASP A 211 15.14 -13.08 -5.27
CA ASP A 211 13.73 -13.19 -4.91
C ASP A 211 13.52 -14.08 -3.68
N ARG A 212 12.28 -14.16 -3.19
CA ARG A 212 11.93 -14.98 -2.02
C ARG A 212 12.44 -16.41 -2.12
N ALA A 213 12.21 -17.09 -3.24
CA ALA A 213 12.60 -18.47 -3.41
C ALA A 213 14.12 -18.66 -3.30
N ALA A 214 14.90 -17.76 -3.91
CA ALA A 214 16.36 -17.77 -3.82
C ALA A 214 16.85 -17.46 -2.39
N ILE A 215 16.19 -16.51 -1.68
CA ILE A 215 16.53 -16.16 -0.29
C ILE A 215 16.23 -17.35 0.64
N GLU A 216 15.09 -18.00 0.49
CA GLU A 216 14.73 -19.21 1.23
C GLU A 216 15.69 -20.38 0.95
N ALA A 217 16.28 -20.41 -0.24
CA ALA A 217 17.32 -21.37 -0.62
C ALA A 217 18.74 -21.00 -0.12
N GLY A 218 18.88 -19.92 0.66
CA GLY A 218 20.15 -19.53 1.28
C GLY A 218 20.98 -18.51 0.49
N ALA A 219 20.43 -17.80 -0.50
CA ALA A 219 21.19 -16.83 -1.31
C ALA A 219 21.83 -15.70 -0.50
N LEU A 220 21.39 -15.48 0.74
CA LEU A 220 21.91 -14.44 1.65
C LEU A 220 22.72 -15.00 2.83
N ASP A 221 22.83 -16.31 2.97
CA ASP A 221 23.53 -16.96 4.08
C ASP A 221 24.99 -16.52 4.17
N GLY A 222 25.41 -16.09 5.37
CA GLY A 222 26.76 -15.59 5.64
C GLY A 222 27.10 -14.25 4.98
N ARG A 223 26.18 -13.64 4.22
CA ARG A 223 26.39 -12.37 3.51
C ARG A 223 25.66 -11.21 4.14
N VAL A 224 24.49 -11.47 4.71
CA VAL A 224 23.61 -10.45 5.31
C VAL A 224 23.44 -10.76 6.80
N PRO A 225 23.58 -9.77 7.69
CA PRO A 225 23.39 -9.98 9.11
C PRO A 225 21.99 -10.50 9.43
N VAL A 226 21.90 -11.51 10.28
CA VAL A 226 20.63 -12.01 10.84
C VAL A 226 20.45 -11.37 12.22
N ILE A 227 19.37 -10.59 12.39
CA ILE A 227 19.08 -9.86 13.64
C ILE A 227 18.24 -10.69 14.61
N ALA A 228 17.49 -11.66 14.10
CA ALA A 228 16.66 -12.59 14.87
C ALA A 228 16.27 -13.78 14.00
N TRP A 229 15.58 -14.76 14.58
CA TRP A 229 15.04 -15.93 13.91
C TRP A 229 13.55 -16.06 14.23
N ALA A 230 12.71 -16.21 13.23
CA ALA A 230 11.29 -16.51 13.38
C ALA A 230 11.07 -18.02 13.41
N ALA A 231 10.27 -18.51 14.36
CA ALA A 231 10.08 -19.94 14.56
C ALA A 231 9.09 -20.58 13.57
N ASP A 232 8.18 -19.80 13.00
CA ASP A 232 7.13 -20.25 12.08
C ASP A 232 7.25 -19.47 10.75
N PRO A 233 7.55 -20.15 9.62
CA PRO A 233 7.70 -19.50 8.31
C PRO A 233 6.39 -18.88 7.81
N VAL A 234 5.23 -19.42 8.17
CA VAL A 234 3.92 -18.90 7.76
C VAL A 234 3.63 -17.60 8.49
N GLU A 235 3.79 -17.59 9.82
CA GLU A 235 3.62 -16.36 10.61
C GLU A 235 4.61 -15.27 10.16
N PHE A 236 5.86 -15.65 9.85
CA PHE A 236 6.86 -14.69 9.37
C PHE A 236 6.53 -14.15 7.98
N PHE A 237 5.99 -14.97 7.08
CA PHE A 237 5.51 -14.51 5.78
C PHE A 237 4.46 -13.40 5.93
N PHE A 238 3.48 -13.59 6.83
CA PHE A 238 2.45 -12.58 7.08
C PHE A 238 3.00 -11.35 7.82
N LEU A 239 3.98 -11.53 8.72
CA LEU A 239 4.66 -10.41 9.36
C LEU A 239 5.41 -9.54 8.33
N GLN A 240 6.04 -10.15 7.32
CA GLN A 240 6.67 -9.40 6.22
C GLN A 240 5.65 -8.56 5.44
N ILE A 241 4.42 -9.06 5.26
CA ILE A 241 3.34 -8.30 4.60
C ILE A 241 2.95 -7.09 5.45
N GLN A 242 2.92 -7.24 6.78
CA GLN A 242 2.63 -6.14 7.72
C GLN A 242 3.78 -5.12 7.84
N GLY A 243 5.01 -5.51 7.49
CA GLY A 243 6.18 -4.63 7.49
C GLY A 243 6.81 -4.36 8.86
N SER A 244 6.17 -4.75 9.95
CA SER A 244 6.70 -4.66 11.32
C SER A 244 6.11 -5.77 12.17
N GLY A 245 6.71 -6.04 13.34
CA GLY A 245 6.20 -7.04 14.26
C GLY A 245 7.06 -7.23 15.49
N ARG A 246 6.62 -8.15 16.35
CA ARG A 246 7.28 -8.54 17.59
C ARG A 246 7.60 -10.03 17.54
N LEU A 247 8.84 -10.38 17.81
CA LEU A 247 9.24 -11.76 18.06
C LEU A 247 9.32 -11.96 19.55
N ILE A 248 8.61 -12.95 20.06
CA ILE A 248 8.63 -13.31 21.48
C ILE A 248 9.54 -14.51 21.64
N THR A 249 10.62 -14.34 22.41
CA THR A 249 11.52 -15.45 22.70
C THR A 249 10.92 -16.37 23.75
N PRO A 250 11.37 -17.63 23.84
CA PRO A 250 10.93 -18.53 24.90
C PRO A 250 11.21 -18.03 26.32
N GLU A 251 12.18 -17.15 26.46
CA GLU A 251 12.55 -16.50 27.74
C GLU A 251 11.66 -15.28 28.05
N GLY A 252 10.75 -14.90 27.11
CA GLY A 252 9.83 -13.77 27.27
C GLY A 252 10.41 -12.43 26.80
N GLU A 253 11.61 -12.40 26.20
CA GLU A 253 12.14 -11.19 25.57
C GLU A 253 11.27 -10.82 24.36
N VAL A 254 10.99 -9.53 24.20
CA VAL A 254 10.29 -8.97 23.04
C VAL A 254 11.30 -8.30 22.11
N ILE A 255 11.57 -8.91 20.96
CA ILE A 255 12.39 -8.33 19.90
C ILE A 255 11.44 -7.63 18.94
N ARG A 256 11.49 -6.30 18.89
CA ARG A 256 10.66 -5.50 17.97
C ARG A 256 11.42 -5.25 16.70
N ILE A 257 10.79 -5.56 15.57
CA ILE A 257 11.35 -5.36 14.25
C ILE A 257 10.45 -4.48 13.39
N GLY A 258 11.06 -3.63 12.59
CA GLY A 258 10.37 -2.75 11.66
C GLY A 258 11.06 -2.72 10.32
N TYR A 259 10.33 -2.28 9.31
CA TYR A 259 10.78 -2.18 7.93
C TYR A 259 12.09 -1.40 7.81
N ALA A 260 13.06 -1.98 7.11
CA ALA A 260 14.32 -1.33 6.75
C ALA A 260 14.48 -1.19 5.23
N GLY A 261 13.89 -2.11 4.46
CA GLY A 261 13.92 -2.12 3.01
C GLY A 261 13.30 -3.38 2.43
N GLN A 262 13.35 -3.49 1.11
CA GLN A 262 12.86 -4.66 0.38
C GLN A 262 13.81 -5.01 -0.77
N ASN A 263 13.70 -6.26 -1.27
CA ASN A 263 14.54 -6.76 -2.37
C ASN A 263 14.18 -6.18 -3.77
N GLY A 264 13.17 -5.35 -3.90
CA GLY A 264 12.75 -4.75 -5.17
C GLY A 264 12.01 -5.69 -6.13
N ARG A 265 11.69 -6.91 -5.69
CA ARG A 265 10.89 -7.86 -6.48
C ARG A 265 9.40 -7.60 -6.34
N GLY A 266 8.64 -8.03 -7.34
CA GLY A 266 7.19 -7.83 -7.37
C GLY A 266 6.46 -8.46 -6.20
N TYR A 267 5.51 -7.72 -5.64
CA TYR A 267 4.57 -8.20 -4.65
C TYR A 267 3.42 -8.93 -5.34
N THR A 268 3.12 -10.15 -4.88
CA THR A 268 1.94 -10.92 -5.31
C THR A 268 1.08 -11.23 -4.10
N GLY A 269 -0.16 -10.77 -4.12
CA GLY A 269 -1.13 -11.10 -3.09
C GLY A 269 -1.65 -12.52 -3.25
N ILE A 270 -1.13 -13.46 -2.46
CA ILE A 270 -1.46 -14.90 -2.58
C ILE A 270 -2.95 -15.19 -2.37
N GLY A 271 -3.66 -14.38 -1.58
CA GLY A 271 -5.11 -14.52 -1.40
C GLY A 271 -5.90 -14.33 -2.71
N GLY A 272 -5.44 -13.44 -3.61
CA GLY A 272 -5.98 -13.31 -4.97
C GLY A 272 -5.78 -14.58 -5.78
N VAL A 273 -4.57 -15.09 -5.82
CA VAL A 273 -4.21 -16.34 -6.51
C VAL A 273 -5.03 -17.53 -5.98
N MET A 274 -5.16 -17.65 -4.66
CA MET A 274 -5.95 -18.72 -4.05
C MET A 274 -7.44 -18.62 -4.43
N ARG A 275 -7.96 -17.40 -4.55
CA ARG A 275 -9.36 -17.18 -4.97
C ARG A 275 -9.55 -17.57 -6.45
N GLU A 276 -8.62 -17.18 -7.32
CA GLU A 276 -8.61 -17.57 -8.73
C GLU A 276 -8.51 -19.10 -8.91
N ARG A 277 -7.81 -19.79 -8.01
CA ARG A 277 -7.73 -21.27 -7.98
C ARG A 277 -8.95 -21.92 -7.34
N GLY A 278 -9.93 -21.15 -6.85
CA GLY A 278 -11.12 -21.69 -6.17
C GLY A 278 -10.88 -22.25 -4.78
N LEU A 279 -9.75 -21.91 -4.14
CA LEU A 279 -9.37 -22.40 -2.81
C LEU A 279 -10.00 -21.58 -1.68
N LEU A 280 -10.40 -20.32 -1.96
CA LEU A 280 -11.03 -19.43 -0.99
C LEU A 280 -12.47 -19.10 -1.41
N GLY A 281 -13.37 -19.14 -0.44
CA GLY A 281 -14.79 -18.83 -0.61
C GLY A 281 -15.64 -19.43 0.51
N ASP A 282 -16.96 -19.48 0.25
CA ASP A 282 -17.95 -20.02 1.18
C ASP A 282 -18.48 -21.40 0.72
N GLY A 283 -17.89 -21.96 -0.34
CA GLY A 283 -18.29 -23.25 -0.89
C GLY A 283 -17.71 -24.46 -0.15
N PRO A 284 -18.26 -25.66 -0.38
CA PRO A 284 -17.72 -26.90 0.19
C PRO A 284 -16.23 -27.10 -0.17
N GLY A 285 -15.39 -27.33 0.83
CA GLY A 285 -13.94 -27.55 0.65
C GLY A 285 -13.13 -26.29 0.41
N GLN A 286 -13.73 -25.11 0.45
CA GLN A 286 -13.05 -23.84 0.39
C GLN A 286 -12.69 -23.33 1.80
N TYR A 287 -11.59 -22.60 1.89
CA TYR A 287 -11.19 -21.90 3.11
C TYR A 287 -11.77 -20.48 3.13
N PRO A 288 -12.04 -19.91 4.31
CA PRO A 288 -12.47 -18.52 4.42
C PRO A 288 -11.48 -17.57 3.73
N GLY A 289 -11.99 -16.55 3.04
CA GLY A 289 -11.18 -15.54 2.35
C GLY A 289 -10.41 -14.58 3.30
N SER A 290 -10.22 -14.95 4.56
CA SER A 290 -9.49 -14.22 5.59
C SER A 290 -8.02 -14.67 5.68
N MET A 291 -7.18 -13.87 6.35
CA MET A 291 -5.79 -14.25 6.65
C MET A 291 -5.73 -15.61 7.37
N GLN A 292 -6.63 -15.86 8.32
CA GLN A 292 -6.69 -17.12 9.07
C GLN A 292 -7.01 -18.30 8.16
N GLY A 293 -7.95 -18.16 7.21
CA GLY A 293 -8.26 -19.19 6.24
C GLY A 293 -7.09 -19.49 5.29
N ILE A 294 -6.38 -18.46 4.84
CA ILE A 294 -5.16 -18.62 4.03
C ILE A 294 -4.08 -19.36 4.81
N MET A 295 -3.84 -18.97 6.08
CA MET A 295 -2.87 -19.65 6.94
C MET A 295 -3.25 -21.09 7.22
N ALA A 296 -4.53 -21.37 7.44
CA ALA A 296 -5.02 -22.74 7.63
C ALA A 296 -4.72 -23.62 6.41
N TYR A 297 -5.06 -23.13 5.21
CA TYR A 297 -4.74 -23.84 3.97
C TYR A 297 -3.24 -24.14 3.84
N ILE A 298 -2.37 -23.14 4.06
CA ILE A 298 -0.91 -23.30 3.93
C ILE A 298 -0.40 -24.34 4.91
N ARG A 299 -0.92 -24.37 6.15
CA ARG A 299 -0.49 -25.33 7.18
C ARG A 299 -1.00 -26.76 6.91
N GLU A 300 -2.19 -26.90 6.36
CA GLU A 300 -2.77 -28.20 6.00
C GLU A 300 -2.17 -28.76 4.70
N ASN A 301 -1.60 -27.90 3.84
CA ASN A 301 -1.00 -28.26 2.56
C ASN A 301 0.45 -27.72 2.46
N PRO A 302 1.43 -28.20 3.25
CA PRO A 302 2.72 -27.54 3.43
C PRO A 302 3.52 -27.33 2.13
N SER A 303 3.49 -28.29 1.20
CA SER A 303 4.20 -28.19 -0.08
C SER A 303 3.60 -27.10 -0.98
N ASP A 304 2.27 -27.18 -1.23
CA ASP A 304 1.58 -26.20 -2.05
C ASP A 304 1.56 -24.82 -1.39
N GLY A 305 1.45 -24.78 -0.06
CA GLY A 305 1.54 -23.56 0.73
C GLY A 305 2.88 -22.85 0.61
N ALA A 306 3.99 -23.61 0.61
CA ALA A 306 5.32 -23.05 0.37
C ALA A 306 5.44 -22.47 -1.04
N ASP A 307 4.94 -23.19 -2.06
CA ASP A 307 4.95 -22.72 -3.44
C ASP A 307 4.06 -21.49 -3.63
N LEU A 308 2.90 -21.44 -2.96
CA LEU A 308 2.03 -20.26 -2.94
C LEU A 308 2.76 -19.03 -2.33
N MET A 309 3.42 -19.20 -1.19
CA MET A 309 4.16 -18.08 -0.57
C MET A 309 5.29 -17.57 -1.48
N ARG A 310 5.96 -18.45 -2.24
CA ARG A 310 7.03 -18.09 -3.20
C ARG A 310 6.53 -17.32 -4.42
N LEU A 311 5.24 -17.38 -4.75
CA LEU A 311 4.65 -16.52 -5.79
C LEU A 311 4.80 -15.03 -5.45
N ASN A 312 4.79 -14.69 -4.16
CA ASN A 312 5.19 -13.38 -3.70
C ASN A 312 6.71 -13.28 -3.66
N LYS A 313 7.32 -12.76 -4.73
CA LYS A 313 8.77 -12.62 -4.88
C LYS A 313 9.38 -11.56 -3.96
N SER A 314 8.56 -10.68 -3.37
CA SER A 314 9.01 -9.64 -2.46
C SER A 314 9.51 -10.25 -1.15
N TRP A 315 10.63 -9.71 -0.65
CA TRP A 315 11.21 -10.01 0.65
C TRP A 315 11.49 -8.71 1.39
N ILE A 316 11.10 -8.65 2.67
CA ILE A 316 11.29 -7.48 3.52
C ILE A 316 12.51 -7.70 4.41
N PHE A 317 13.37 -6.69 4.46
CA PHE A 317 14.49 -6.57 5.40
C PHE A 317 14.08 -5.73 6.58
N PHE A 318 14.60 -6.06 7.76
CA PHE A 318 14.18 -5.46 9.01
C PHE A 318 15.32 -4.76 9.74
N ARG A 319 14.94 -3.91 10.66
CA ARG A 319 15.82 -3.38 11.72
C ARG A 319 15.15 -3.57 13.06
N GLU A 320 15.95 -3.71 14.10
CA GLU A 320 15.43 -3.71 15.46
C GLU A 320 14.95 -2.30 15.83
N LEU A 321 13.80 -2.22 16.48
CA LEU A 321 13.21 -0.97 16.93
C LEU A 321 13.42 -0.79 18.42
N THR A 322 14.02 0.35 18.79
CA THR A 322 14.17 0.81 20.16
C THR A 322 13.24 1.99 20.35
N GLY A 323 12.15 1.85 21.05
CA GLY A 323 11.22 2.96 21.28
C GLY A 323 9.76 2.52 21.19
N ASP A 324 8.83 3.49 21.20
CA ASP A 324 7.40 3.23 21.21
C ASP A 324 6.88 2.93 19.80
N GLY A 325 6.03 1.89 19.68
CA GLY A 325 5.25 1.51 18.52
C GLY A 325 6.04 1.11 17.26
N PRO A 326 5.40 0.48 16.28
CA PRO A 326 5.95 0.35 14.95
C PRO A 326 6.03 1.72 14.29
N LEU A 327 7.07 1.91 13.46
CA LEU A 327 7.24 3.16 12.71
C LEU A 327 6.55 3.06 11.36
N GLY A 328 5.69 4.02 11.06
CA GLY A 328 5.11 4.19 9.74
C GLY A 328 6.12 4.74 8.73
N ALA A 329 5.71 4.89 7.47
CA ALA A 329 6.54 5.41 6.38
C ALA A 329 7.08 6.81 6.64
N MET A 330 6.44 7.57 7.53
CA MET A 330 6.93 8.88 7.98
C MET A 330 8.10 8.79 8.96
N GLY A 331 8.45 7.60 9.47
CA GLY A 331 9.46 7.41 10.50
C GLY A 331 9.00 7.85 11.90
N VAL A 332 7.69 8.05 12.08
CA VAL A 332 7.06 8.29 13.39
C VAL A 332 6.27 7.07 13.82
N PRO A 333 6.03 6.87 15.13
CA PRO A 333 5.20 5.78 15.61
C PRO A 333 3.78 5.84 15.06
N VAL A 334 3.28 4.72 14.53
CA VAL A 334 1.85 4.60 14.22
C VAL A 334 1.07 4.28 15.47
N ARG A 335 -0.09 4.91 15.62
CA ARG A 335 -0.93 4.83 16.81
C ARG A 335 -2.21 4.07 16.52
N ARG A 336 -2.54 3.15 17.42
CA ARG A 336 -3.79 2.40 17.37
C ARG A 336 -4.98 3.35 17.23
N GLU A 337 -5.92 3.01 16.34
CA GLU A 337 -7.19 3.74 16.13
C GLU A 337 -7.01 5.24 15.79
N SER A 338 -5.84 5.60 15.26
CA SER A 338 -5.53 7.00 14.92
C SER A 338 -4.62 7.13 13.69
N SER A 339 -3.82 6.11 13.37
CA SER A 339 -2.94 6.13 12.20
C SER A 339 -3.52 5.32 11.05
N VAL A 340 -3.35 5.82 9.83
CA VAL A 340 -3.79 5.16 8.62
C VAL A 340 -2.67 5.16 7.57
N ALA A 341 -2.58 4.07 6.81
CA ALA A 341 -1.77 4.04 5.60
C ALA A 341 -2.60 4.52 4.41
N ALA A 342 -2.00 5.34 3.55
CA ALA A 342 -2.61 5.91 2.37
C ALA A 342 -1.61 5.95 1.19
N ASP A 343 -2.11 6.21 -0.02
CA ASP A 343 -1.25 6.46 -1.19
C ASP A 343 -0.75 7.91 -1.17
N PRO A 344 0.57 8.14 -1.10
CA PRO A 344 1.13 9.49 -1.10
C PRO A 344 0.83 10.31 -2.36
N ALA A 345 0.47 9.66 -3.47
CA ALA A 345 0.01 10.34 -4.67
C ALA A 345 -1.39 10.99 -4.49
N PHE A 346 -2.14 10.59 -3.47
CA PHE A 346 -3.49 11.10 -3.24
C PHE A 346 -3.67 11.76 -1.88
N VAL A 347 -2.80 11.47 -0.91
CA VAL A 347 -2.89 12.01 0.45
C VAL A 347 -1.50 12.50 0.87
N PRO A 348 -1.33 13.79 1.19
CA PRO A 348 -0.09 14.26 1.81
C PRO A 348 0.15 13.48 3.10
N LEU A 349 1.30 12.81 3.23
CA LEU A 349 1.59 12.07 4.45
C LEU A 349 1.69 13.02 5.64
N GLY A 350 0.98 12.69 6.71
CA GLY A 350 0.75 13.52 7.90
C GLY A 350 -0.60 14.24 7.88
N ALA A 351 -1.30 14.29 6.75
CA ALA A 351 -2.60 14.93 6.67
C ALA A 351 -3.68 14.13 7.43
N PRO A 352 -4.64 14.83 8.08
CA PRO A 352 -5.79 14.18 8.67
C PRO A 352 -6.79 13.72 7.60
N VAL A 353 -7.39 12.55 7.82
CA VAL A 353 -8.38 11.92 6.95
C VAL A 353 -9.62 11.60 7.78
N TRP A 354 -10.76 12.12 7.40
CA TRP A 354 -12.06 11.76 7.95
C TRP A 354 -12.66 10.62 7.13
N MET A 355 -13.15 9.59 7.80
CA MET A 355 -13.81 8.44 7.17
C MET A 355 -15.21 8.22 7.74
N GLU A 356 -16.17 7.96 6.86
CA GLU A 356 -17.54 7.50 7.15
C GLU A 356 -17.77 6.22 6.36
N MET A 357 -17.69 5.09 7.06
CA MET A 357 -17.63 3.76 6.47
C MET A 357 -18.81 2.91 6.95
N ASP A 358 -19.10 1.82 6.23
CA ASP A 358 -20.10 0.82 6.60
C ASP A 358 -19.70 -0.08 7.78
N ARG A 359 -18.50 0.15 8.33
CA ARG A 359 -18.00 -0.45 9.57
C ARG A 359 -17.66 0.63 10.57
N ASP A 360 -18.33 0.59 11.71
CA ASP A 360 -18.23 1.62 12.75
C ASP A 360 -16.81 1.81 13.27
N GLU A 361 -16.02 0.74 13.34
CA GLU A 361 -14.63 0.80 13.83
C GLU A 361 -13.73 1.65 12.92
N ALA A 362 -14.03 1.77 11.63
CA ALA A 362 -13.24 2.55 10.68
C ALA A 362 -13.66 4.02 10.62
N ASN A 363 -14.79 4.39 11.24
CA ASN A 363 -15.27 5.76 11.28
C ASN A 363 -14.37 6.66 12.14
N GLY A 364 -14.26 7.93 11.76
CA GLY A 364 -13.56 8.93 12.56
C GLY A 364 -12.39 9.60 11.86
N LEU A 365 -11.54 10.25 12.66
CA LEU A 365 -10.42 11.06 12.19
C LEU A 365 -9.08 10.31 12.34
N TRP A 366 -8.45 10.07 11.22
CA TRP A 366 -7.19 9.32 11.10
C TRP A 366 -6.07 10.23 10.61
N ILE A 367 -4.82 9.93 10.93
CA ILE A 367 -3.64 10.62 10.42
C ILE A 367 -2.88 9.71 9.44
N ALA A 368 -2.63 10.19 8.23
CA ALA A 368 -1.92 9.45 7.20
C ALA A 368 -0.41 9.35 7.51
N GLN A 369 -0.03 8.43 8.40
CA GLN A 369 1.36 8.30 8.88
C GLN A 369 2.13 7.17 8.18
N ASP A 370 1.44 6.37 7.38
CA ASP A 370 2.02 5.20 6.75
C ASP A 370 1.60 5.06 5.28
N THR A 371 2.22 4.11 4.58
CA THR A 371 1.87 3.72 3.22
C THR A 371 2.12 2.24 3.02
N GLY A 372 1.44 1.62 2.06
CA GLY A 372 1.60 0.21 1.75
C GLY A 372 1.71 -0.07 0.26
N GLY A 373 2.37 -1.16 -0.09
CA GLY A 373 2.51 -1.60 -1.49
C GLY A 373 1.17 -1.89 -2.18
N ALA A 374 0.17 -2.34 -1.40
CA ALA A 374 -1.18 -2.61 -1.86
C ALA A 374 -2.15 -1.44 -1.63
N ILE A 375 -1.71 -0.36 -0.97
CA ILE A 375 -2.54 0.80 -0.66
C ILE A 375 -2.29 1.83 -1.76
N LYS A 376 -3.03 1.69 -2.87
CA LYS A 376 -2.86 2.48 -4.07
C LYS A 376 -4.18 3.06 -4.58
N GLY A 377 -4.10 4.30 -5.07
CA GLY A 377 -5.23 5.02 -5.62
C GLY A 377 -5.93 5.96 -4.65
N ALA A 378 -6.87 6.75 -5.20
CA ALA A 378 -7.67 7.71 -4.43
C ALA A 378 -8.51 6.99 -3.36
N ASN A 379 -8.58 7.58 -2.18
CA ASN A 379 -9.46 7.17 -1.09
C ASN A 379 -9.30 5.68 -0.69
N ARG A 380 -8.09 5.13 -0.89
CA ARG A 380 -7.70 3.78 -0.46
C ARG A 380 -6.89 3.86 0.82
N PHE A 381 -7.39 3.22 1.87
CA PHE A 381 -6.84 3.33 3.22
C PHE A 381 -6.58 1.96 3.85
N ASP A 382 -5.66 1.93 4.84
CA ASP A 382 -5.42 0.78 5.69
C ASP A 382 -5.25 1.27 7.13
N THR A 383 -6.20 0.95 8.00
CA THR A 383 -6.31 1.46 9.37
C THR A 383 -5.45 0.64 10.33
N PHE A 384 -4.71 1.30 11.25
CA PHE A 384 -3.83 0.64 12.20
C PHE A 384 -4.53 0.31 13.52
N TRP A 385 -4.49 -0.96 13.92
CA TRP A 385 -5.22 -1.46 15.09
C TRP A 385 -4.34 -1.80 16.29
N GLY A 386 -3.04 -1.46 16.24
CA GLY A 386 -2.11 -1.77 17.32
C GLY A 386 -1.58 -3.20 17.27
N ALA A 387 -1.38 -3.84 18.40
CA ALA A 387 -0.82 -5.18 18.52
C ALA A 387 -1.71 -6.12 19.33
N GLY A 388 -1.46 -7.43 19.23
CA GLY A 388 -2.16 -8.48 19.98
C GLY A 388 -3.40 -9.02 19.28
N GLU A 389 -4.12 -9.93 19.97
CA GLU A 389 -5.19 -10.72 19.36
C GLU A 389 -6.42 -9.88 18.98
N SER A 390 -6.78 -8.90 19.78
CA SER A 390 -7.87 -7.97 19.45
C SER A 390 -7.57 -7.19 18.16
N ALA A 391 -6.35 -6.65 18.04
CA ALA A 391 -5.91 -5.95 16.83
C ALA A 391 -5.91 -6.88 15.60
N ARG A 392 -5.43 -8.11 15.78
CA ARG A 392 -5.44 -9.15 14.74
C ARG A 392 -6.86 -9.46 14.25
N THR A 393 -7.81 -9.56 15.19
CA THR A 393 -9.21 -9.87 14.86
C THR A 393 -9.86 -8.72 14.11
N ILE A 394 -9.71 -7.48 14.57
CA ILE A 394 -10.30 -6.29 13.93
C ILE A 394 -9.65 -6.08 12.57
N ALA A 395 -8.33 -6.01 12.50
CA ALA A 395 -7.60 -5.81 11.26
C ALA A 395 -7.87 -6.93 10.24
N GLY A 396 -7.86 -8.19 10.71
CA GLY A 396 -8.15 -9.36 9.88
C GLY A 396 -9.57 -9.41 9.33
N GLY A 397 -10.50 -8.72 9.99
CA GLY A 397 -11.90 -8.58 9.56
C GLY A 397 -12.20 -7.25 8.86
N MET A 398 -11.25 -6.31 8.79
CA MET A 398 -11.52 -4.98 8.26
C MET A 398 -11.62 -4.98 6.73
N SER A 399 -12.82 -4.73 6.24
CA SER A 399 -13.12 -4.48 4.83
C SER A 399 -14.32 -3.55 4.79
N ALA A 400 -14.07 -2.25 4.71
CA ALA A 400 -15.09 -1.22 4.86
C ALA A 400 -15.18 -0.36 3.60
N ARG A 401 -16.41 -0.01 3.23
CA ARG A 401 -16.72 0.89 2.13
C ARG A 401 -17.49 2.10 2.64
N GLY A 402 -17.30 3.22 2.00
CA GLY A 402 -17.97 4.45 2.42
C GLY A 402 -17.39 5.67 1.73
N ASN A 403 -17.24 6.75 2.48
CA ASN A 403 -16.71 8.01 1.97
C ASN A 403 -15.54 8.49 2.83
N SER A 404 -14.67 9.29 2.21
CA SER A 404 -13.60 9.97 2.92
C SER A 404 -13.46 11.42 2.51
N LEU A 405 -12.92 12.19 3.43
CA LEU A 405 -12.55 13.59 3.24
C LEU A 405 -11.14 13.80 3.78
N LEU A 406 -10.31 14.51 3.04
CA LEU A 406 -9.06 15.02 3.58
C LEU A 406 -9.34 16.29 4.37
N LEU A 407 -8.63 16.50 5.46
CA LEU A 407 -8.58 17.80 6.11
C LEU A 407 -7.32 18.52 5.66
N LEU A 408 -7.48 19.61 4.94
CA LEU A 408 -6.40 20.45 4.43
C LEU A 408 -6.42 21.81 5.15
N PRO A 409 -5.29 22.49 5.31
CA PRO A 409 -5.28 23.85 5.83
C PRO A 409 -6.27 24.74 5.07
N LYS A 410 -7.02 25.59 5.78
CA LYS A 410 -8.04 26.46 5.18
C LYS A 410 -7.51 27.30 4.03
N GLY A 411 -8.27 27.36 2.93
CA GLY A 411 -7.92 28.07 1.70
C GLY A 411 -7.16 27.23 0.68
N THR A 412 -6.79 25.98 1.00
CA THR A 412 -6.08 25.09 0.07
C THR A 412 -6.92 24.76 -1.15
N VAL A 413 -8.21 24.41 -0.98
CA VAL A 413 -9.09 24.05 -2.11
C VAL A 413 -9.32 25.24 -3.04
N ALA A 414 -9.51 26.44 -2.48
CA ALA A 414 -9.66 27.65 -3.28
C ALA A 414 -8.41 27.95 -4.12
N ARG A 415 -7.21 27.77 -3.55
CA ARG A 415 -5.93 27.95 -4.25
C ARG A 415 -5.75 26.92 -5.37
N LEU A 416 -6.07 25.66 -5.12
CA LEU A 416 -5.99 24.60 -6.13
C LEU A 416 -6.90 24.90 -7.34
N ASN A 417 -8.13 25.31 -7.10
CA ASN A 417 -9.08 25.65 -8.17
C ASN A 417 -8.62 26.87 -8.98
N ALA A 418 -8.07 27.90 -8.32
CA ALA A 418 -7.55 29.08 -9.03
C ALA A 418 -6.36 28.75 -9.94
N ASN A 419 -5.55 27.74 -9.61
CA ASN A 419 -4.44 27.28 -10.45
C ASN A 419 -4.88 26.37 -11.61
N SER A 420 -6.04 25.74 -11.50
CA SER A 420 -6.60 24.86 -12.54
C SER A 420 -7.27 25.65 -13.69
N ASP A 421 -7.63 26.92 -13.44
CA ASP A 421 -8.28 27.83 -14.40
C ASP A 421 -7.27 28.65 -15.23
N GLN A 422 -5.97 28.46 -15.01
CA GLN A 422 -4.86 29.09 -15.76
C GLN A 422 -4.19 28.10 -16.71
#